data_5a09370ba67c5bace003dd9384d69283
#
_entry.id   5a09370ba67c5bace003dd9384d69283
#
_cell.length_a   1.000
_cell.length_b   1.000
_cell.length_c   1.000
_cell.angle_alpha   90.00
_cell.angle_beta   90.00
_cell.angle_gamma   90.00
#
_symmetry.space_group_name_H-M   'P 1'
#
loop_
_entity.id
_entity.type
_entity.pdbx_description
1 polymer ?
#
loop_
_entity_poly.entity_id
_entity_poly.type
_entity_poly.pdbx_seq_one_letter_code
_entity_poly.pdbx_strand_id
1 'polypeptide(L)'
;MVRVDGADEIVVAQGQGLSGIGLLSNTGVRFEAPETISGRARCEDVPRGGYDPDQHLRDMRLDGVAGEGLSPSPGLFYFRVADPALMSAIFRAYNHHLHF
;
A
#
# COMPACT_ATOMS: atom_id res chain seq x y z
N MET A 1 5.84 9.36 -1.78
CA MET A 1 4.62 9.73 -1.08
C MET A 1 4.62 11.21 -0.80
N VAL A 2 3.52 11.90 -0.95
CA VAL A 2 3.37 13.34 -0.69
C VAL A 2 2.26 13.56 0.32
N ARG A 3 2.39 14.62 1.12
CA ARG A 3 1.33 15.04 2.04
C ARG A 3 0.49 16.14 1.41
N VAL A 4 -0.81 15.91 1.30
CA VAL A 4 -1.79 16.84 0.75
C VAL A 4 -2.91 17.04 1.76
N ASP A 5 -3.12 18.28 2.19
CA ASP A 5 -4.15 18.63 3.18
C ASP A 5 -4.14 17.73 4.44
N GLY A 6 -2.95 17.40 4.94
CA GLY A 6 -2.75 16.60 6.14
C GLY A 6 -2.89 15.08 5.98
N ALA A 7 -3.23 14.59 4.80
CA ALA A 7 -3.25 13.15 4.47
C ALA A 7 -2.06 12.77 3.57
N ASP A 8 -1.66 11.52 3.64
CA ASP A 8 -0.60 11.00 2.78
C ASP A 8 -1.19 10.38 1.50
N GLU A 9 -0.58 10.68 0.37
CA GLU A 9 -1.00 10.21 -0.94
C GLU A 9 0.17 9.60 -1.71
N ILE A 10 -0.14 8.54 -2.47
CA ILE A 10 0.84 7.90 -3.36
C ILE A 10 0.85 8.69 -4.67
N VAL A 11 2.02 9.24 -5.00
CA VAL A 11 2.25 9.91 -6.29
C VAL A 11 2.98 8.95 -7.20
N VAL A 12 2.40 8.69 -8.35
CA VAL A 12 3.07 8.00 -9.44
C VAL A 12 3.87 9.02 -10.25
N ALA A 13 5.05 8.62 -10.73
CA ALA A 13 5.92 9.47 -11.52
C ALA A 13 5.19 10.15 -12.69
N GLN A 14 5.61 11.35 -13.05
CA GLN A 14 5.09 12.15 -14.17
C GLN A 14 3.66 12.70 -13.97
N GLY A 15 3.26 12.98 -12.74
CA GLY A 15 1.99 13.64 -12.43
C GLY A 15 0.75 12.76 -12.62
N GLN A 16 0.94 11.47 -12.73
CA GLN A 16 -0.15 10.51 -12.85
C GLN A 16 -0.68 10.09 -11.48
N GLY A 17 -1.94 10.35 -11.27
CA GLY A 17 -2.83 9.81 -10.25
C GLY A 17 -2.31 9.85 -8.82
N LEU A 18 -2.91 10.71 -8.03
CA LEU A 18 -2.82 10.64 -6.58
C LEU A 18 -3.83 9.61 -6.08
N SER A 19 -3.39 8.70 -5.24
CA SER A 19 -4.27 7.77 -4.53
C SER A 19 -4.02 7.92 -3.04
N GLY A 20 -5.08 8.22 -2.30
CA GLY A 20 -5.03 8.24 -0.84
C GLY A 20 -4.78 6.85 -0.28
N ILE A 21 -4.05 6.79 0.81
CA ILE A 21 -3.73 5.53 1.52
C ILE A 21 -4.79 5.15 2.55
N GLY A 22 -5.85 5.94 2.69
CA GLY A 22 -6.86 5.75 3.72
C GLY A 22 -7.53 4.39 3.72
N LEU A 23 -7.69 3.76 2.55
CA LEU A 23 -8.25 2.42 2.49
C LEU A 23 -7.38 1.37 3.18
N LEU A 24 -6.09 1.58 3.28
CA LEU A 24 -5.15 0.69 3.97
C LEU A 24 -5.26 0.80 5.50
N SER A 25 -5.79 1.91 6.01
CA SER A 25 -5.94 2.18 7.45
C SER A 25 -7.31 1.81 8.01
N ASN A 26 -8.23 1.30 7.17
CA ASN A 26 -9.58 0.94 7.59
C ASN A 26 -9.73 -0.53 8.06
N THR A 27 -8.63 -1.24 8.23
CA THR A 27 -8.65 -2.62 8.74
C THR A 27 -9.31 -2.67 10.13
N GLY A 28 -10.31 -3.52 10.28
CA GLY A 28 -11.07 -3.66 11.54
C GLY A 28 -12.18 -2.62 11.73
N VAL A 29 -12.35 -1.68 10.80
CA VAL A 29 -13.51 -0.75 10.82
C VAL A 29 -14.78 -1.53 10.47
N ARG A 30 -15.81 -1.37 11.30
CA ARG A 30 -17.09 -2.07 11.09
C ARG A 30 -17.94 -1.36 10.05
N PHE A 31 -18.61 -2.14 9.21
CA PHE A 31 -19.51 -1.61 8.19
C PHE A 31 -20.78 -0.96 8.77
N GLU A 32 -21.08 -1.17 10.06
CA GLU A 32 -22.18 -0.51 10.76
C GLU A 32 -21.94 1.00 10.94
N ALA A 33 -20.70 1.48 10.77
CA ALA A 33 -20.32 2.89 10.84
C ALA A 33 -19.60 3.32 9.57
N PRO A 34 -20.26 3.27 8.39
CA PRO A 34 -19.59 3.53 7.09
C PRO A 34 -19.03 4.95 6.98
N GLU A 35 -19.54 5.90 7.73
CA GLU A 35 -19.04 7.27 7.81
C GLU A 35 -17.63 7.36 8.41
N THR A 36 -17.16 6.32 9.10
CA THR A 36 -15.79 6.26 9.64
C THR A 36 -14.78 5.78 8.63
N ILE A 37 -15.25 5.20 7.50
CA ILE A 37 -14.39 4.74 6.43
C ILE A 37 -13.95 5.93 5.58
N SER A 38 -12.66 6.16 5.51
CA SER A 38 -12.08 7.28 4.78
C SER A 38 -11.00 6.82 3.80
N GLY A 39 -11.02 7.39 2.59
CA GLY A 39 -9.90 7.27 1.65
C GLY A 39 -8.70 8.15 2.03
N ARG A 40 -8.82 8.98 3.05
CA ARG A 40 -7.78 9.92 3.52
C ARG A 40 -7.25 9.45 4.86
N ALA A 41 -5.95 9.21 4.93
CA ALA A 41 -5.25 8.84 6.15
C ALA A 41 -3.78 9.24 6.08
N ARG A 42 -3.09 9.04 7.19
CA ARG A 42 -1.63 9.18 7.27
C ARG A 42 -0.98 7.80 7.25
N CYS A 43 0.28 7.73 6.81
CA CYS A 43 1.04 6.47 6.85
C CYS A 43 1.12 5.87 8.26
N GLU A 44 1.17 6.73 9.27
CA GLU A 44 1.21 6.30 10.68
C GLU A 44 -0.08 5.65 11.17
N ASP A 45 -1.21 5.86 10.45
CA ASP A 45 -2.50 5.25 10.76
C ASP A 45 -2.66 3.85 10.15
N VAL A 46 -1.77 3.46 9.24
CA VAL A 46 -1.80 2.14 8.62
C VAL A 46 -1.42 1.08 9.65
N PRO A 47 -2.23 0.01 9.81
CA PRO A 47 -1.89 -1.09 10.71
C PRO A 47 -0.51 -1.66 10.40
N ARG A 48 0.23 -1.98 11.46
CA ARG A 48 1.63 -2.39 11.35
C ARG A 48 1.84 -3.62 10.46
N GLY A 49 0.89 -4.56 10.45
CA GLY A 49 0.91 -5.73 9.56
C GLY A 49 0.92 -5.39 8.06
N GLY A 50 0.57 -4.15 7.68
CA GLY A 50 0.61 -3.69 6.29
C GLY A 50 2.00 -3.30 5.79
N TYR A 51 3.02 -3.15 6.67
CA TYR A 51 4.37 -2.72 6.28
C TYR A 51 5.50 -3.36 7.09
N ASP A 52 5.20 -4.05 8.18
CA ASP A 52 6.16 -4.78 9.03
C ASP A 52 6.01 -6.28 8.77
N PRO A 53 7.00 -6.95 8.15
CA PRO A 53 6.90 -8.37 7.82
C PRO A 53 6.68 -9.27 9.03
N ASP A 54 7.31 -8.95 10.15
CA ASP A 54 7.17 -9.75 11.37
C ASP A 54 5.76 -9.66 11.95
N GLN A 55 5.17 -8.48 11.91
CA GLN A 55 3.79 -8.30 12.34
C GLN A 55 2.83 -8.99 11.37
N HIS A 56 3.07 -8.85 10.07
CA HIS A 56 2.29 -9.50 9.03
C HIS A 56 2.24 -11.03 9.22
N LEU A 57 3.39 -11.66 9.47
CA LEU A 57 3.46 -13.09 9.76
C LEU A 57 2.72 -13.49 11.05
N ARG A 58 2.68 -12.61 12.05
CA ARG A 58 1.88 -12.87 13.28
C ARG A 58 0.39 -12.81 12.98
N ASP A 59 -0.04 -11.82 12.22
CA ASP A 59 -1.43 -11.64 11.83
C ASP A 59 -1.90 -12.83 10.98
N MET A 60 -1.11 -13.28 10.00
CA MET A 60 -1.38 -14.49 9.23
C MET A 60 -1.57 -15.73 10.11
N ARG A 61 -0.73 -15.90 11.13
CA ARG A 61 -0.86 -17.04 12.07
C ARG A 61 -2.14 -16.97 12.88
N LEU A 62 -2.55 -15.77 13.31
CA LEU A 62 -3.82 -15.57 14.02
C LEU A 62 -5.01 -15.92 13.14
N ASP A 63 -4.95 -15.60 11.86
CA ASP A 63 -5.99 -15.89 10.88
C ASP A 63 -5.93 -17.31 10.31
N GLY A 64 -4.91 -18.10 10.71
CA GLY A 64 -4.74 -19.48 10.22
C GLY A 64 -4.25 -19.56 8.76
N VAL A 65 -3.64 -18.48 8.24
CA VAL A 65 -3.10 -18.42 6.89
C VAL A 65 -1.67 -18.98 6.88
N ALA A 66 -1.44 -20.03 6.11
CA ALA A 66 -0.13 -20.70 6.03
C ALA A 66 0.84 -20.06 5.02
N GLY A 67 0.31 -19.29 4.08
CA GLY A 67 1.11 -18.61 3.07
C GLY A 67 0.23 -17.76 2.16
N GLU A 68 0.81 -16.72 1.57
CA GLU A 68 0.11 -15.83 0.64
C GLU A 68 1.01 -15.38 -0.49
N GLY A 69 0.39 -14.92 -1.58
CA GLY A 69 1.06 -14.25 -2.69
C GLY A 69 0.90 -12.74 -2.57
N LEU A 70 2.01 -12.02 -2.54
CA LEU A 70 2.00 -10.55 -2.50
C LEU A 70 2.00 -9.98 -3.92
N SER A 71 1.01 -9.15 -4.22
CA SER A 71 0.94 -8.41 -5.47
C SER A 71 1.14 -6.92 -5.22
N PRO A 72 1.98 -6.23 -6.02
CA PRO A 72 2.19 -4.80 -5.86
C PRO A 72 0.97 -4.03 -6.37
N SER A 73 0.01 -3.75 -5.51
CA SER A 73 -1.19 -2.98 -5.91
C SER A 73 -0.85 -1.65 -6.59
N PRO A 74 0.12 -0.84 -6.08
CA PRO A 74 0.60 0.34 -6.79
C PRO A 74 1.28 0.03 -8.13
N GLY A 75 1.79 -1.19 -8.31
CA GLY A 75 2.45 -1.63 -9.53
C GLY A 75 1.56 -1.56 -10.78
N LEU A 76 0.25 -1.67 -10.59
CA LEU A 76 -0.72 -1.52 -11.68
C LEU A 76 -0.70 -0.13 -12.32
N PHE A 77 -0.30 0.90 -11.56
CA PHE A 77 -0.19 2.27 -12.07
C PHE A 77 1.14 2.53 -12.78
N TYR A 78 2.19 1.74 -12.49
CA TYR A 78 3.52 1.95 -13.06
C TYR A 78 3.61 1.57 -14.53
N PHE A 79 2.68 0.79 -15.06
CA PHE A 79 2.57 0.53 -16.50
C PHE A 79 2.27 1.80 -17.32
N ARG A 80 1.87 2.89 -16.67
CA ARG A 80 1.65 4.20 -17.30
C ARG A 80 2.93 5.05 -17.37
N VAL A 81 4.03 4.60 -16.76
CA VAL A 81 5.33 5.29 -16.85
C VAL A 81 5.86 5.13 -18.26
N ALA A 82 6.03 6.25 -18.94
CA ALA A 82 6.44 6.27 -20.36
C ALA A 82 7.90 5.85 -20.57
N ASP A 83 8.75 6.02 -19.55
CA ASP A 83 10.15 5.62 -19.58
C ASP A 83 10.30 4.13 -19.20
N PRO A 84 10.66 3.24 -20.16
CA PRO A 84 10.80 1.81 -19.88
C PRO A 84 11.95 1.50 -18.91
N ALA A 85 13.01 2.31 -18.90
CA ALA A 85 14.15 2.10 -18.01
C ALA A 85 13.75 2.39 -16.57
N LEU A 86 13.00 3.48 -16.34
CA LEU A 86 12.44 3.81 -15.04
C LEU A 86 11.44 2.75 -14.58
N MET A 87 10.52 2.32 -15.43
CA MET A 87 9.56 1.26 -15.13
C MET A 87 10.27 -0.05 -14.72
N SER A 88 11.28 -0.45 -15.47
CA SER A 88 12.08 -1.65 -15.16
C SER A 88 12.83 -1.53 -13.83
N ALA A 89 13.35 -0.34 -13.52
CA ALA A 89 14.02 -0.07 -12.25
C ALA A 89 13.07 -0.16 -11.06
N ILE A 90 11.84 0.37 -11.20
CA ILE A 90 10.79 0.29 -10.17
C ILE A 90 10.43 -1.17 -9.89
N PHE A 91 10.20 -1.98 -10.91
CA PHE A 91 9.87 -3.39 -10.72
C PHE A 91 11.01 -4.20 -10.10
N ARG A 92 12.26 -3.92 -10.49
CA ARG A 92 13.42 -4.55 -9.84
C ARG A 92 13.53 -4.18 -8.36
N ALA A 93 13.33 -2.90 -8.03
CA ALA A 93 13.36 -2.45 -6.64
C ALA A 93 12.29 -3.13 -5.80
N TYR A 94 11.07 -3.28 -6.32
CA TYR A 94 9.99 -3.98 -5.63
C TYR A 94 10.34 -5.46 -5.40
N ASN A 95 10.76 -6.16 -6.46
CA ASN A 95 11.11 -7.58 -6.37
C ASN A 95 12.29 -7.82 -5.42
N HIS A 96 13.24 -6.89 -5.38
CA HIS A 96 14.36 -6.98 -4.45
C HIS A 96 13.94 -6.76 -2.99
N HIS A 97 12.97 -5.88 -2.77
CA HIS A 97 12.41 -5.63 -1.44
C HIS A 97 11.68 -6.85 -0.87
N LEU A 98 11.08 -7.69 -1.72
CA LEU A 98 10.39 -8.92 -1.32
C LEU A 98 11.31 -10.10 -0.99
N HIS A 99 12.61 -10.00 -1.22
CA HIS A 99 13.59 -10.99 -0.75
C HIS A 99 13.85 -10.77 0.75
N PHE A 100 13.13 -11.56 1.51
CA PHE A 100 13.36 -11.69 2.95
C PHE A 100 14.36 -12.80 3.24
#